data_39fe50775a15009d70c47bc31c1d0348
#
_entry.id   39fe50775a15009d70c47bc31c1d0348
#
_cell.length_a   1.000
_cell.length_b   1.000
_cell.length_c   1.000
_cell.angle_alpha   90.00
_cell.angle_beta   90.00
_cell.angle_gamma   90.00
#
_symmetry.space_group_name_H-M   'P 1'
#
loop_
_entity.id
_entity.type
_entity.pdbx_description
1 polymer ?
#
loop_
_entity_poly.entity_id
_entity_poly.type
_entity_poly.pdbx_seq_one_letter_code
_entity_poly.pdbx_strand_id
1 'polypeptide(L)'
;MKKYTQDFKDSILGFFSGGNNITQSCEMACILHSVPYSDGLRRTISKWLENNSVSNNIEIENTDIFQEAKKKVYDNSKQRFVVSWCQSETDIHEGFLTNIEAYAKHIDASIHIVAGRYRNPISLSASKSLQNKEDALQNSWHERVLPYLDANRHKIHKHLCILSDLKIQPTASTPLSGINGLTGLESCIVGHPRVHMKSLPVLDGYPQKLLLTTGSVSVENYTDTKVGKKGEFHHTLGFVVVELDGDVFHIRQVTADENGSFYDLETFVYGGFVEKHNEPTVIVFGDLHLGETNEDALKVSFEMAEKLKCNEIMLHDAFDSHSISHHERNQPFQLLKREEDGSDDLFEELSNLAEFFMKHSKYNFGVVRSNHDEFLDRWLNDVDWRRSGNKMAYLQLATMLAMSEDSKGVIPLYLDNVGVKNAFCLGIDDSLRVLDWELGVHGHIGANGSRGSAIQFAQMNTKTITGHTHSPLRLDGHICVGTMTHLRVGYNKGLSSWNHANAVIYPNGKVQLIIINKDTYKYTTL
;
A
#
# COMPACT_ATOMS: atom_id res chain seq x y z
N MET A 1 53.06 0.23 18.94
CA MET A 1 53.61 -0.83 18.07
C MET A 1 55.17 -0.82 17.93
N LYS A 2 55.91 0.26 18.21
CA LYS A 2 57.41 0.25 18.14
C LYS A 2 58.09 -0.80 19.06
N LYS A 3 57.37 -1.29 20.07
CA LYS A 3 57.86 -2.24 21.11
C LYS A 3 57.74 -3.73 20.69
N TYR A 4 57.10 -4.03 19.57
CA TYR A 4 56.79 -5.40 19.13
C TYR A 4 57.54 -5.74 17.85
N THR A 5 57.90 -7.02 17.68
CA THR A 5 58.60 -7.53 16.49
C THR A 5 57.83 -7.35 15.21
N GLN A 6 58.50 -7.38 14.06
CA GLN A 6 57.83 -7.28 12.77
C GLN A 6 56.92 -8.48 12.53
N ASP A 7 57.38 -9.68 12.88
CA ASP A 7 56.57 -10.93 12.74
C ASP A 7 55.26 -10.88 13.52
N PHE A 8 55.27 -10.28 14.73
CA PHE A 8 54.03 -10.08 15.51
C PHE A 8 53.03 -9.16 14.77
N LYS A 9 53.56 -8.09 14.15
CA LYS A 9 52.75 -7.14 13.39
C LYS A 9 52.17 -7.79 12.12
N ASP A 10 52.99 -8.58 11.41
CA ASP A 10 52.59 -9.26 10.19
C ASP A 10 51.55 -10.34 10.46
N SER A 11 51.67 -11.04 11.59
CA SER A 11 50.63 -11.98 12.05
C SER A 11 49.30 -11.28 12.33
N ILE A 12 49.30 -10.10 12.96
CA ILE A 12 48.09 -9.30 13.19
C ILE A 12 47.47 -8.90 11.85
N LEU A 13 48.27 -8.42 10.91
CA LEU A 13 47.79 -8.05 9.57
C LEU A 13 47.21 -9.27 8.84
N GLY A 14 47.89 -10.41 8.90
CA GLY A 14 47.48 -11.65 8.27
C GLY A 14 46.09 -12.14 8.82
N PHE A 15 45.94 -12.15 10.14
CA PHE A 15 44.68 -12.55 10.75
C PHE A 15 43.54 -11.55 10.46
N PHE A 16 43.83 -10.28 10.48
CA PHE A 16 42.86 -9.22 10.16
C PHE A 16 42.44 -9.25 8.69
N SER A 17 43.38 -9.44 7.76
CA SER A 17 43.07 -9.62 6.33
C SER A 17 42.33 -10.93 6.02
N GLY A 18 42.48 -11.94 6.88
CA GLY A 18 41.75 -13.20 6.81
C GLY A 18 40.32 -13.15 7.35
N GLY A 19 39.76 -11.96 7.61
CA GLY A 19 38.37 -11.77 8.01
C GLY A 19 38.11 -11.77 9.54
N ASN A 20 39.16 -11.87 10.38
CA ASN A 20 38.99 -11.77 11.82
C ASN A 20 38.83 -10.32 12.28
N ASN A 21 38.05 -10.07 13.31
CA ASN A 21 37.98 -8.75 13.93
C ASN A 21 39.27 -8.39 14.69
N ILE A 22 39.43 -7.12 15.06
CA ILE A 22 40.66 -6.61 15.73
C ILE A 22 40.96 -7.38 17.03
N THR A 23 39.94 -7.73 17.81
CA THR A 23 40.11 -8.48 19.06
C THR A 23 40.62 -9.89 18.80
N GLN A 24 39.98 -10.61 17.88
CA GLN A 24 40.39 -11.95 17.48
C GLN A 24 41.80 -11.96 16.86
N SER A 25 42.09 -11.02 15.95
CA SER A 25 43.43 -10.89 15.33
C SER A 25 44.49 -10.61 16.38
N CYS A 26 44.19 -9.78 17.38
CA CYS A 26 45.09 -9.49 18.49
C CYS A 26 45.32 -10.70 19.39
N GLU A 27 44.26 -11.41 19.76
CA GLU A 27 44.33 -12.62 20.60
C GLU A 27 45.10 -13.74 19.90
N MET A 28 44.83 -14.00 18.65
CA MET A 28 45.51 -15.04 17.86
C MET A 28 46.98 -14.72 17.69
N ALA A 29 47.36 -13.46 17.41
CA ALA A 29 48.75 -13.05 17.33
C ALA A 29 49.43 -13.12 18.70
N CYS A 30 48.76 -12.75 19.78
CA CYS A 30 49.27 -12.89 21.15
C CYS A 30 49.57 -14.34 21.52
N ILE A 31 48.66 -15.28 21.17
CA ILE A 31 48.86 -16.71 21.38
C ILE A 31 50.06 -17.19 20.53
N LEU A 32 50.11 -16.87 19.26
CA LEU A 32 51.17 -17.33 18.32
C LEU A 32 52.57 -16.89 18.76
N HIS A 33 52.68 -15.66 19.28
CA HIS A 33 53.96 -15.09 19.66
C HIS A 33 54.22 -15.05 21.17
N SER A 34 53.38 -15.74 21.99
CA SER A 34 53.48 -15.78 23.43
C SER A 34 53.53 -14.40 24.12
N VAL A 35 52.82 -13.42 23.55
CA VAL A 35 52.68 -12.08 24.08
C VAL A 35 51.43 -12.00 24.99
N PRO A 36 51.55 -11.46 26.24
CA PRO A 36 50.37 -11.31 27.08
C PRO A 36 49.32 -10.38 26.43
N TYR A 37 48.09 -10.87 26.34
CA TYR A 37 46.99 -10.04 25.88
C TYR A 37 46.55 -9.03 26.93
N SER A 38 46.26 -7.81 26.52
CA SER A 38 45.67 -6.77 27.35
C SER A 38 44.85 -5.78 26.56
N ASP A 39 43.87 -5.15 27.18
CA ASP A 39 43.04 -4.10 26.55
C ASP A 39 43.91 -2.89 26.07
N GLY A 40 44.98 -2.60 26.79
CA GLY A 40 45.96 -1.57 26.37
C GLY A 40 46.69 -1.94 25.08
N LEU A 41 47.08 -3.21 24.94
CA LEU A 41 47.67 -3.75 23.71
C LEU A 41 46.64 -3.72 22.56
N ARG A 42 45.45 -4.19 22.81
CA ARG A 42 44.37 -4.14 21.81
C ARG A 42 44.12 -2.74 21.27
N ARG A 43 44.02 -1.72 22.16
CA ARG A 43 43.88 -0.29 21.73
C ARG A 43 45.07 0.20 20.97
N THR A 44 46.30 -0.23 21.31
CA THR A 44 47.52 0.14 20.59
C THR A 44 47.55 -0.49 19.19
N ILE A 45 47.12 -1.72 19.06
CA ILE A 45 46.97 -2.45 17.78
C ILE A 45 45.91 -1.79 16.90
N SER A 46 44.72 -1.46 17.49
CA SER A 46 43.66 -0.74 16.76
C SER A 46 44.20 0.55 16.11
N LYS A 47 44.85 1.41 16.91
CA LYS A 47 45.46 2.64 16.38
C LYS A 47 46.57 2.40 15.34
N TRP A 48 47.32 1.30 15.49
CA TRP A 48 48.37 0.97 14.54
C TRP A 48 47.78 0.44 13.22
N LEU A 49 46.73 -0.38 13.27
CA LEU A 49 46.00 -0.83 12.08
C LEU A 49 45.34 0.35 11.36
N GLU A 50 44.73 1.27 12.09
CA GLU A 50 44.15 2.49 11.52
C GLU A 50 45.20 3.32 10.74
N ASN A 51 46.45 3.37 11.24
CA ASN A 51 47.55 4.11 10.60
C ASN A 51 48.25 3.34 9.49
N ASN A 52 48.13 2.02 9.39
CA ASN A 52 48.84 1.19 8.41
C ASN A 52 47.89 0.53 7.39
N SER A 53 46.58 0.60 7.56
CA SER A 53 45.58 0.21 6.54
C SER A 53 45.60 1.13 5.30
N VAL A 54 46.42 2.18 5.33
CA VAL A 54 46.55 3.15 4.24
C VAL A 54 47.54 2.71 3.14
N SER A 55 48.24 1.57 3.27
CA SER A 55 49.32 1.23 2.31
C SER A 55 49.19 -0.11 1.59
N ASN A 56 48.06 -0.74 1.57
CA ASN A 56 47.78 -1.72 0.55
C ASN A 56 46.83 -1.09 -0.49
N ASN A 57 47.44 -0.48 -1.50
CA ASN A 57 46.81 -0.22 -2.79
C ASN A 57 46.39 -1.56 -3.42
N ILE A 58 45.30 -2.12 -2.95
CA ILE A 58 44.32 -2.70 -3.85
C ILE A 58 43.67 -1.44 -4.41
N GLU A 59 44.02 -1.06 -5.63
CA GLU A 59 43.15 -0.29 -6.51
C GLU A 59 41.88 -1.16 -6.71
N ILE A 60 41.02 -1.23 -5.69
CA ILE A 60 39.63 -1.32 -5.94
C ILE A 60 39.37 0.02 -6.60
N GLU A 61 39.06 0.02 -7.88
CA GLU A 61 38.31 1.09 -8.51
C GLU A 61 37.05 1.28 -7.64
N ASN A 62 37.21 2.07 -6.58
CA ASN A 62 36.08 2.60 -5.81
C ASN A 62 35.45 3.68 -6.68
N THR A 63 34.88 3.27 -7.80
CA THR A 63 33.78 4.00 -8.38
C THR A 63 32.76 4.05 -7.25
N ASP A 64 32.51 5.24 -6.70
CA ASP A 64 31.55 5.44 -5.64
C ASP A 64 30.17 5.12 -6.23
N ILE A 65 29.76 3.85 -6.07
CA ILE A 65 28.52 3.27 -6.62
C ILE A 65 27.32 4.19 -6.34
N PHE A 66 27.30 4.82 -5.15
CA PHE A 66 26.25 5.76 -4.81
C PHE A 66 26.33 7.07 -5.61
N GLN A 67 27.54 7.57 -5.91
CA GLN A 67 27.71 8.75 -6.77
C GLN A 67 27.37 8.43 -8.23
N GLU A 68 27.60 7.21 -8.70
CA GLU A 68 27.13 6.76 -10.01
C GLU A 68 25.61 6.64 -10.06
N ALA A 69 24.99 6.05 -9.04
CA ALA A 69 23.54 5.99 -8.91
C ALA A 69 22.90 7.39 -8.91
N LYS A 70 23.57 8.41 -8.35
CA LYS A 70 23.13 9.82 -8.42
C LYS A 70 23.20 10.43 -9.83
N LYS A 71 23.99 9.88 -10.73
CA LYS A 71 24.10 10.35 -12.11
C LYS A 71 23.12 9.67 -13.05
N LYS A 72 22.38 8.66 -12.57
CA LYS A 72 21.44 7.91 -13.39
C LYS A 72 20.36 8.84 -13.96
N VAL A 73 20.11 8.71 -15.24
CA VAL A 73 19.06 9.44 -15.98
C VAL A 73 18.03 8.44 -16.44
N TYR A 74 16.76 8.80 -16.35
CA TYR A 74 15.69 7.98 -16.88
C TYR A 74 15.74 7.91 -18.40
N ASP A 75 15.46 6.74 -18.92
CA ASP A 75 15.18 6.55 -20.34
C ASP A 75 13.78 7.07 -20.65
N ASN A 76 13.70 8.28 -21.17
CA ASN A 76 12.44 8.93 -21.55
C ASN A 76 11.74 8.25 -22.75
N SER A 77 12.39 7.27 -23.39
CA SER A 77 11.74 6.46 -24.43
C SER A 77 10.79 5.41 -23.86
N LYS A 78 10.99 5.01 -22.60
CA LYS A 78 10.14 4.02 -21.92
C LYS A 78 8.87 4.67 -21.37
N GLN A 79 7.76 3.95 -21.56
CA GLN A 79 6.45 4.36 -21.07
C GLN A 79 6.05 3.62 -19.77
N ARG A 80 6.83 2.60 -19.36
CA ARG A 80 6.55 1.81 -18.16
C ARG A 80 7.79 1.69 -17.28
N PHE A 81 7.54 1.70 -15.96
CA PHE A 81 8.60 1.64 -14.96
C PHE A 81 8.21 0.67 -13.84
N VAL A 82 9.17 -0.10 -13.38
CA VAL A 82 9.10 -0.92 -12.17
C VAL A 82 10.05 -0.31 -11.15
N VAL A 83 9.52 0.18 -10.04
CA VAL A 83 10.29 0.91 -9.02
C VAL A 83 10.27 0.14 -7.71
N SER A 84 11.44 -0.26 -7.22
CA SER A 84 11.59 -0.93 -5.92
C SER A 84 12.64 -0.24 -5.06
N TRP A 85 13.02 -0.85 -3.95
CA TRP A 85 14.03 -0.35 -3.03
C TRP A 85 14.95 -1.50 -2.61
N CYS A 86 16.23 -1.20 -2.40
CA CYS A 86 17.21 -2.16 -1.91
C CYS A 86 18.02 -1.57 -0.76
N GLN A 87 18.16 -2.31 0.34
CA GLN A 87 18.99 -1.92 1.48
C GLN A 87 20.47 -2.14 1.18
N SER A 88 21.31 -1.18 1.56
CA SER A 88 22.77 -1.36 1.55
C SER A 88 23.21 -2.45 2.53
N GLU A 89 24.36 -3.09 2.25
CA GLU A 89 24.96 -4.13 3.10
C GLU A 89 24.00 -5.29 3.44
N THR A 90 23.13 -5.64 2.49
CA THR A 90 22.08 -6.63 2.68
C THR A 90 21.90 -7.46 1.42
N ASP A 91 21.67 -8.75 1.60
CA ASP A 91 21.35 -9.65 0.49
C ASP A 91 19.99 -9.32 -0.12
N ILE A 92 19.81 -9.74 -1.36
CA ILE A 92 18.54 -9.62 -2.06
C ILE A 92 17.75 -10.93 -1.99
N HIS A 93 16.45 -10.83 -2.22
CA HIS A 93 15.65 -12.01 -2.51
C HIS A 93 15.80 -12.38 -3.98
N GLU A 94 16.71 -13.31 -4.28
CA GLU A 94 17.13 -13.67 -5.64
C GLU A 94 15.97 -14.06 -6.55
N GLY A 95 15.06 -14.91 -6.07
CA GLY A 95 13.87 -15.31 -6.83
C GLY A 95 12.96 -14.14 -7.15
N PHE A 96 12.80 -13.21 -6.21
CA PHE A 96 11.97 -12.03 -6.43
C PHE A 96 12.57 -11.06 -7.46
N LEU A 97 13.87 -10.80 -7.40
CA LEU A 97 14.51 -9.98 -8.43
C LEU A 97 14.43 -10.63 -9.81
N THR A 98 14.63 -11.95 -9.90
CA THR A 98 14.46 -12.72 -11.16
C THR A 98 13.04 -12.56 -11.72
N ASN A 99 12.03 -12.61 -10.85
CA ASN A 99 10.64 -12.41 -11.23
C ASN A 99 10.37 -10.96 -11.69
N ILE A 100 10.95 -9.96 -11.02
CA ILE A 100 10.88 -8.55 -11.44
C ILE A 100 11.51 -8.37 -12.83
N GLU A 101 12.67 -8.94 -13.07
CA GLU A 101 13.38 -8.86 -14.36
C GLU A 101 12.54 -9.50 -15.50
N ALA A 102 11.97 -10.68 -15.25
CA ALA A 102 11.08 -11.35 -16.21
C ALA A 102 9.82 -10.53 -16.48
N TYR A 103 9.19 -10.00 -15.44
CA TYR A 103 7.99 -9.18 -15.55
C TYR A 103 8.26 -7.86 -16.28
N ALA A 104 9.31 -7.13 -15.91
CA ALA A 104 9.69 -5.87 -16.55
C ALA A 104 9.97 -6.07 -18.05
N LYS A 105 10.62 -7.18 -18.41
CA LYS A 105 10.81 -7.56 -19.82
C LYS A 105 9.47 -7.82 -20.51
N HIS A 106 8.54 -8.51 -19.86
CA HIS A 106 7.23 -8.85 -20.41
C HIS A 106 6.40 -7.59 -20.73
N ILE A 107 6.40 -6.60 -19.84
CA ILE A 107 5.63 -5.35 -20.03
C ILE A 107 6.44 -4.24 -20.70
N ASP A 108 7.66 -4.49 -21.16
CA ASP A 108 8.60 -3.49 -21.71
C ASP A 108 8.86 -2.32 -20.76
N ALA A 109 9.12 -2.61 -19.48
CA ALA A 109 9.38 -1.60 -18.46
C ALA A 109 10.87 -1.43 -18.14
N SER A 110 11.23 -0.22 -17.70
CA SER A 110 12.53 0.09 -17.10
C SER A 110 12.50 -0.24 -15.61
N ILE A 111 13.55 -0.90 -15.10
CA ILE A 111 13.68 -1.20 -13.67
C ILE A 111 14.48 -0.09 -12.99
N HIS A 112 13.98 0.42 -11.86
CA HIS A 112 14.64 1.37 -10.98
C HIS A 112 14.61 0.87 -9.54
N ILE A 113 15.77 0.75 -8.92
CA ILE A 113 15.90 0.31 -7.53
C ILE A 113 16.48 1.45 -6.72
N VAL A 114 15.65 2.04 -5.86
CA VAL A 114 16.05 3.14 -4.97
C VAL A 114 17.12 2.65 -4.00
N ALA A 115 18.26 3.36 -3.96
CA ALA A 115 19.41 3.05 -3.10
C ALA A 115 19.11 3.35 -1.62
N GLY A 116 18.68 2.35 -0.88
CA GLY A 116 18.39 2.43 0.54
C GLY A 116 19.67 2.38 1.37
N ARG A 117 19.95 3.43 2.15
CA ARG A 117 21.09 3.48 3.05
C ARG A 117 20.63 3.25 4.48
N TYR A 118 20.95 2.08 5.02
CA TYR A 118 20.67 1.75 6.40
C TYR A 118 21.92 1.24 7.10
N ARG A 119 22.23 1.83 8.22
CA ARG A 119 23.32 1.38 9.07
C ARG A 119 22.79 0.47 10.16
N ASN A 120 23.11 -0.81 10.10
CA ASN A 120 22.91 -1.69 11.24
C ASN A 120 23.96 -1.32 12.31
N PRO A 121 23.55 -0.82 13.50
CA PRO A 121 24.50 -0.42 14.54
C PRO A 121 25.29 -1.58 15.14
N ILE A 122 24.93 -2.84 14.83
CA ILE A 122 25.67 -4.05 15.24
C ILE A 122 26.83 -4.31 14.28
N SER A 123 26.81 -3.77 13.05
CA SER A 123 27.98 -3.86 12.18
C SER A 123 29.16 -3.07 12.78
N LEU A 124 30.34 -3.67 12.67
CA LEU A 124 31.60 -3.30 13.37
C LEU A 124 32.10 -1.84 13.20
N SER A 125 31.47 -1.04 12.39
CA SER A 125 31.83 0.34 12.10
C SER A 125 31.19 1.38 13.03
N ALA A 126 30.70 1.00 14.21
CA ALA A 126 29.95 1.85 15.12
C ALA A 126 30.76 2.91 15.90
N SER A 127 32.01 3.23 15.52
CA SER A 127 32.73 4.33 16.19
C SER A 127 32.21 5.69 15.73
N LYS A 128 31.95 6.60 16.69
CA LYS A 128 31.50 7.98 16.42
C LYS A 128 32.43 8.77 15.49
N SER A 129 33.71 8.39 15.42
CA SER A 129 34.70 9.03 14.51
C SER A 129 34.48 8.70 13.03
N LEU A 130 33.72 7.66 12.71
CA LEU A 130 33.36 7.27 11.35
C LEU A 130 32.04 7.90 10.88
N GLN A 131 31.28 8.56 11.76
CA GLN A 131 30.04 9.26 11.39
C GLN A 131 30.29 10.35 10.33
N ASN A 132 31.48 10.95 10.28
CA ASN A 132 31.88 11.94 9.27
C ASN A 132 32.44 11.33 7.98
N LYS A 133 32.61 9.98 7.92
CA LYS A 133 32.96 9.21 6.72
C LYS A 133 31.81 8.32 6.28
N GLU A 134 30.58 8.76 6.57
CA GLU A 134 29.34 7.99 6.34
C GLU A 134 29.19 7.49 4.91
N ASP A 135 29.81 8.13 3.95
CA ASP A 135 29.59 7.83 2.54
C ASP A 135 30.38 6.62 2.03
N ALA A 136 31.51 6.27 2.65
CA ALA A 136 32.40 5.24 2.10
C ALA A 136 32.06 3.79 2.51
N LEU A 137 31.41 3.58 3.66
CA LEU A 137 31.12 2.23 4.20
C LEU A 137 29.63 1.80 4.07
N GLN A 138 28.74 2.70 3.69
CA GLN A 138 27.33 2.43 3.48
C GLN A 138 26.94 2.31 1.99
N ASN A 139 27.91 2.17 1.11
CA ASN A 139 27.74 2.25 -0.34
C ASN A 139 27.91 0.89 -1.02
N SER A 140 27.67 -0.20 -0.30
CA SER A 140 27.72 -1.55 -0.86
C SER A 140 26.29 -2.09 -1.03
N TRP A 141 25.94 -2.42 -2.25
CA TRP A 141 24.71 -3.14 -2.60
C TRP A 141 25.07 -4.44 -3.32
N HIS A 142 24.14 -5.38 -3.29
CA HIS A 142 24.30 -6.65 -3.99
C HIS A 142 24.54 -6.40 -5.50
N GLU A 143 25.50 -7.12 -6.10
CA GLU A 143 25.96 -6.88 -7.47
C GLU A 143 24.84 -6.89 -8.52
N ARG A 144 23.85 -7.78 -8.37
CA ARG A 144 22.72 -7.89 -9.31
C ARG A 144 21.82 -6.64 -9.37
N VAL A 145 21.78 -5.83 -8.32
CA VAL A 145 20.96 -4.60 -8.33
C VAL A 145 21.71 -3.39 -8.89
N LEU A 146 23.03 -3.44 -9.01
CA LEU A 146 23.84 -2.30 -9.45
C LEU A 146 23.38 -1.70 -10.79
N PRO A 147 22.99 -2.49 -11.81
CA PRO A 147 22.50 -1.94 -13.08
C PRO A 147 21.22 -1.10 -12.92
N TYR A 148 20.43 -1.36 -11.89
CA TYR A 148 19.13 -0.74 -11.64
C TYR A 148 19.18 0.33 -10.54
N LEU A 149 20.30 0.43 -9.82
CA LEU A 149 20.42 1.28 -8.64
C LEU A 149 20.24 2.76 -8.99
N ASP A 150 19.42 3.45 -8.19
CA ASP A 150 19.05 4.84 -8.40
C ASP A 150 19.07 5.62 -7.07
N ALA A 151 19.69 6.79 -7.06
CA ALA A 151 19.79 7.68 -5.90
C ALA A 151 19.48 9.14 -6.25
N ASN A 152 18.83 9.38 -7.40
CA ASN A 152 18.50 10.71 -7.87
C ASN A 152 16.98 10.94 -7.85
N ARG A 153 16.57 12.19 -7.80
CA ARG A 153 15.16 12.57 -7.96
C ARG A 153 14.82 12.62 -9.45
N HIS A 154 13.71 11.99 -9.83
CA HIS A 154 13.26 11.95 -11.22
C HIS A 154 11.81 12.38 -11.35
N LYS A 155 11.58 13.36 -12.21
CA LYS A 155 10.25 13.70 -12.67
C LYS A 155 9.97 12.90 -13.93
N ILE A 156 9.29 11.77 -13.78
CA ILE A 156 8.98 10.84 -14.89
C ILE A 156 7.70 11.22 -15.64
N HIS A 157 6.85 12.03 -15.03
CA HIS A 157 5.65 12.59 -15.65
C HIS A 157 5.39 13.99 -15.09
N LYS A 158 4.61 14.83 -15.79
CA LYS A 158 4.27 16.19 -15.30
C LYS A 158 3.62 16.20 -13.91
N HIS A 159 3.00 15.08 -13.49
CA HIS A 159 2.31 14.92 -12.22
C HIS A 159 2.86 13.79 -11.36
N LEU A 160 4.04 13.22 -11.70
CA LEU A 160 4.63 12.11 -10.95
C LEU A 160 6.16 12.22 -10.86
N CYS A 161 6.69 12.10 -9.65
CA CYS A 161 8.11 12.05 -9.39
C CYS A 161 8.50 10.82 -8.55
N ILE A 162 9.74 10.35 -8.73
CA ILE A 162 10.40 9.36 -7.88
C ILE A 162 11.42 10.10 -7.02
N LEU A 163 11.35 9.90 -5.70
CA LEU A 163 12.19 10.58 -4.71
C LEU A 163 13.32 9.66 -4.23
N SER A 164 14.17 9.18 -5.15
CA SER A 164 15.30 8.29 -4.82
C SER A 164 16.41 9.01 -4.03
N ASP A 165 16.42 10.35 -4.02
CA ASP A 165 17.35 11.17 -3.25
C ASP A 165 17.00 11.24 -1.75
N LEU A 166 15.79 10.83 -1.34
CA LEU A 166 15.38 10.86 0.05
C LEU A 166 15.90 9.66 0.84
N LYS A 167 16.64 9.93 1.91
CA LYS A 167 17.03 8.92 2.90
C LYS A 167 15.95 8.80 3.97
N ILE A 168 15.19 7.72 3.95
CA ILE A 168 14.21 7.38 4.99
C ILE A 168 14.69 6.13 5.70
N GLN A 169 14.63 6.12 7.03
CA GLN A 169 15.02 4.95 7.80
C GLN A 169 14.04 3.81 7.54
N PRO A 170 14.49 2.61 7.17
CA PRO A 170 13.60 1.49 6.82
C PRO A 170 12.75 1.00 8.00
N THR A 171 13.13 1.36 9.21
CA THR A 171 12.37 1.09 10.44
C THR A 171 11.32 2.18 10.76
N ALA A 172 11.18 3.21 9.93
CA ALA A 172 10.20 4.27 10.14
C ALA A 172 8.78 3.72 10.11
N SER A 173 7.99 4.05 11.13
CA SER A 173 6.58 3.61 11.23
C SER A 173 5.67 4.36 10.26
N THR A 174 6.03 5.59 9.88
CA THR A 174 5.24 6.47 9.03
C THR A 174 6.11 7.06 7.91
N PRO A 175 6.57 6.25 6.94
CA PRO A 175 7.54 6.68 5.94
C PRO A 175 7.06 7.83 5.05
N LEU A 176 5.76 8.02 4.92
CA LEU A 176 5.15 9.11 4.12
C LEU A 176 4.87 10.40 4.92
N SER A 177 5.24 10.44 6.21
CA SER A 177 5.02 11.64 7.03
C SER A 177 5.92 12.79 6.60
N GLY A 178 5.34 13.99 6.46
CA GLY A 178 6.07 15.22 6.08
C GLY A 178 6.48 15.33 4.62
N ILE A 179 6.25 14.29 3.78
CA ILE A 179 6.67 14.29 2.37
C ILE A 179 5.74 15.13 1.50
N ASN A 180 4.49 15.26 1.87
CA ASN A 180 3.47 15.97 1.09
C ASN A 180 3.82 17.44 0.78
N GLY A 181 4.65 18.08 1.60
CA GLY A 181 5.17 19.43 1.36
C GLY A 181 6.34 19.52 0.38
N LEU A 182 6.97 18.38 0.01
CA LEU A 182 8.18 18.36 -0.83
C LEU A 182 7.89 18.27 -2.33
N THR A 183 6.65 17.96 -2.72
CA THR A 183 6.31 17.56 -4.09
C THR A 183 5.31 18.50 -4.77
N GLY A 184 4.87 19.57 -4.11
CA GLY A 184 3.88 20.49 -4.69
C GLY A 184 2.62 19.74 -5.13
N LEU A 185 2.27 19.81 -6.41
CA LEU A 185 1.10 19.13 -7.00
C LEU A 185 1.41 17.70 -7.48
N GLU A 186 2.66 17.27 -7.45
CA GLU A 186 3.07 15.98 -8.01
C GLU A 186 2.77 14.85 -7.02
N SER A 187 2.27 13.73 -7.54
CA SER A 187 2.31 12.43 -6.86
C SER A 187 3.76 11.99 -6.69
N CYS A 188 4.06 11.16 -5.69
CA CYS A 188 5.43 10.70 -5.53
C CYS A 188 5.55 9.25 -5.06
N ILE A 189 6.61 8.61 -5.56
CA ILE A 189 7.10 7.29 -5.15
C ILE A 189 8.31 7.49 -4.26
N VAL A 190 8.33 6.79 -3.13
CA VAL A 190 9.39 6.83 -2.14
C VAL A 190 9.93 5.43 -1.90
N GLY A 191 11.24 5.26 -1.96
CA GLY A 191 11.86 3.97 -1.64
C GLY A 191 11.76 3.64 -0.15
N HIS A 192 11.04 2.54 0.19
CA HIS A 192 10.91 2.07 1.57
C HIS A 192 10.37 0.64 1.61
N PRO A 193 10.88 -0.24 2.51
CA PRO A 193 10.45 -1.65 2.59
C PRO A 193 9.02 -1.85 3.12
N ARG A 194 8.47 -0.90 3.88
CA ARG A 194 7.09 -0.92 4.33
C ARG A 194 6.19 -0.34 3.25
N VAL A 195 5.12 -1.06 2.90
CA VAL A 195 4.23 -0.66 1.80
C VAL A 195 3.08 0.16 2.33
N HIS A 196 3.12 1.46 2.07
CA HIS A 196 2.10 2.45 2.40
C HIS A 196 1.65 3.21 1.15
N MET A 197 0.40 3.64 1.13
CA MET A 197 -0.15 4.57 0.14
C MET A 197 -1.17 5.48 0.81
N LYS A 198 -1.24 6.73 0.39
CA LYS A 198 -2.32 7.64 0.76
C LYS A 198 -2.66 8.58 -0.39
N SER A 199 -3.95 8.86 -0.52
CA SER A 199 -4.47 9.94 -1.35
C SER A 199 -4.43 11.26 -0.60
N LEU A 200 -4.01 12.33 -1.25
CA LEU A 200 -3.95 13.66 -0.66
C LEU A 200 -5.04 14.56 -1.22
N PRO A 201 -5.60 15.47 -0.37
CA PRO A 201 -6.65 16.37 -0.83
C PRO A 201 -6.14 17.35 -1.88
N VAL A 202 -6.91 17.51 -2.94
CA VAL A 202 -6.70 18.51 -4.01
C VAL A 202 -7.98 19.29 -4.26
N LEU A 203 -7.85 20.49 -4.82
CA LEU A 203 -8.99 21.25 -5.32
C LEU A 203 -9.54 20.62 -6.61
N ASP A 204 -10.76 20.96 -6.94
CA ASP A 204 -11.35 20.56 -8.21
C ASP A 204 -10.52 21.06 -9.40
N GLY A 205 -10.49 20.28 -10.48
CA GLY A 205 -9.68 20.55 -11.68
C GLY A 205 -8.18 20.22 -11.54
N TYR A 206 -7.69 19.84 -10.34
CA TYR A 206 -6.32 19.36 -10.18
C TYR A 206 -6.23 17.83 -10.36
N PRO A 207 -5.07 17.31 -10.82
CA PRO A 207 -4.86 15.87 -10.92
C PRO A 207 -4.87 15.22 -9.54
N GLN A 208 -5.18 13.94 -9.50
CA GLN A 208 -5.07 13.12 -8.29
C GLN A 208 -3.64 13.19 -7.74
N LYS A 209 -3.51 13.33 -6.41
CA LYS A 209 -2.21 13.33 -5.74
C LYS A 209 -2.08 12.13 -4.81
N LEU A 210 -1.15 11.24 -5.16
CA LEU A 210 -0.86 10.00 -4.44
C LEU A 210 0.55 10.04 -3.87
N LEU A 211 0.71 9.62 -2.62
CA LEU A 211 2.01 9.32 -2.02
C LEU A 211 2.07 7.83 -1.72
N LEU A 212 3.15 7.15 -2.16
CA LEU A 212 3.30 5.73 -1.95
C LEU A 212 4.74 5.30 -1.78
N THR A 213 4.94 4.19 -1.10
CA THR A 213 6.23 3.53 -0.93
C THR A 213 6.30 2.30 -1.81
N THR A 214 7.52 1.81 -2.03
CA THR A 214 7.78 0.75 -3.02
C THR A 214 7.61 -0.68 -2.50
N GLY A 215 8.01 -0.97 -1.26
CA GLY A 215 8.46 -2.31 -0.88
C GLY A 215 9.96 -2.48 -1.20
N SER A 216 10.49 -3.67 -1.06
CA SER A 216 11.93 -3.97 -1.15
C SER A 216 12.21 -5.18 -2.03
N VAL A 217 13.40 -5.21 -2.65
CA VAL A 217 13.99 -6.42 -3.25
C VAL A 217 15.00 -7.09 -2.32
N SER A 218 15.49 -6.40 -1.27
CA SER A 218 16.38 -7.00 -0.27
C SER A 218 15.59 -7.82 0.75
N VAL A 219 16.24 -8.78 1.35
CA VAL A 219 15.73 -9.50 2.52
C VAL A 219 15.78 -8.59 3.75
N GLU A 220 15.10 -8.99 4.83
CA GLU A 220 15.15 -8.25 6.09
C GLU A 220 16.52 -8.36 6.76
N ASN A 221 17.08 -7.21 7.13
CA ASN A 221 18.33 -7.13 7.88
C ASN A 221 18.30 -5.94 8.84
N TYR A 222 17.74 -6.16 10.03
CA TYR A 222 17.56 -5.12 11.03
C TYR A 222 18.23 -5.50 12.35
N THR A 223 18.33 -4.51 13.24
CA THR A 223 18.86 -4.71 14.59
C THR A 223 17.92 -5.55 15.44
N ASP A 224 18.45 -6.30 16.41
CA ASP A 224 17.68 -7.06 17.39
C ASP A 224 17.09 -6.16 18.50
N THR A 225 16.56 -5.00 18.12
CA THR A 225 15.87 -4.07 19.00
C THR A 225 14.38 -4.08 18.70
N LYS A 226 13.55 -3.54 19.61
CA LYS A 226 12.11 -3.37 19.37
C LYS A 226 11.82 -2.65 18.04
N VAL A 227 12.65 -1.66 17.68
CA VAL A 227 12.48 -0.90 16.44
C VAL A 227 12.85 -1.75 15.23
N GLY A 228 13.95 -2.51 15.32
CA GLY A 228 14.35 -3.44 14.26
C GLY A 228 13.34 -4.56 14.04
N LYS A 229 12.84 -5.18 15.14
CA LYS A 229 11.80 -6.22 15.03
C LYS A 229 10.49 -5.71 14.43
N LYS A 230 10.11 -4.45 14.68
CA LYS A 230 8.99 -3.81 13.96
C LYS A 230 9.30 -3.59 12.47
N GLY A 231 10.53 -3.23 12.14
CA GLY A 231 10.98 -3.13 10.75
C GLY A 231 10.90 -4.46 10.02
N GLU A 232 11.42 -5.53 10.63
CA GLU A 232 11.36 -6.91 10.15
C GLU A 232 9.92 -7.37 9.91
N PHE A 233 9.02 -7.19 10.89
CA PHE A 233 7.60 -7.58 10.80
C PHE A 233 6.86 -6.90 9.63
N HIS A 234 7.21 -5.67 9.30
CA HIS A 234 6.57 -4.91 8.22
C HIS A 234 7.40 -4.88 6.93
N HIS A 235 8.53 -5.57 6.89
CA HIS A 235 9.31 -5.69 5.67
C HIS A 235 8.50 -6.44 4.61
N THR A 236 8.44 -5.91 3.40
CA THR A 236 7.60 -6.44 2.35
C THR A 236 8.37 -6.49 1.05
N LEU A 237 8.44 -7.67 0.45
CA LEU A 237 8.88 -7.81 -0.93
C LEU A 237 7.87 -7.14 -1.84
N GLY A 238 8.29 -6.12 -2.59
CA GLY A 238 7.35 -5.34 -3.39
C GLY A 238 8.01 -4.32 -4.30
N PHE A 239 7.20 -3.80 -5.20
CA PHE A 239 7.55 -2.75 -6.16
C PHE A 239 6.31 -1.94 -6.56
N VAL A 240 6.53 -0.85 -7.25
CA VAL A 240 5.50 -0.02 -7.87
C VAL A 240 5.59 -0.15 -9.38
N VAL A 241 4.48 -0.41 -10.03
CA VAL A 241 4.33 -0.30 -11.49
C VAL A 241 3.83 1.08 -11.82
N VAL A 242 4.46 1.73 -12.80
CA VAL A 242 4.01 2.98 -13.39
C VAL A 242 3.83 2.78 -14.88
N GLU A 243 2.71 3.24 -15.41
CA GLU A 243 2.42 3.27 -16.84
C GLU A 243 2.06 4.71 -17.24
N LEU A 244 2.76 5.27 -18.21
CA LEU A 244 2.48 6.60 -18.74
C LEU A 244 1.50 6.49 -19.92
N ASP A 245 0.42 7.25 -19.86
CA ASP A 245 -0.64 7.31 -20.91
C ASP A 245 -0.89 8.78 -21.28
N GLY A 246 0.04 9.35 -22.05
CA GLY A 246 -0.03 10.75 -22.47
C GLY A 246 0.00 11.73 -21.29
N ASP A 247 -1.12 12.37 -21.03
CA ASP A 247 -1.27 13.38 -19.96
C ASP A 247 -1.59 12.79 -18.59
N VAL A 248 -1.85 11.50 -18.50
CA VAL A 248 -2.15 10.76 -17.28
C VAL A 248 -1.13 9.65 -17.05
N PHE A 249 -1.16 9.06 -15.86
CA PHE A 249 -0.38 7.87 -15.53
C PHE A 249 -1.24 6.93 -14.69
N HIS A 250 -0.93 5.63 -14.78
CA HIS A 250 -1.49 4.59 -13.93
C HIS A 250 -0.40 4.09 -12.99
N ILE A 251 -0.75 3.90 -11.74
CA ILE A 251 0.20 3.52 -10.71
C ILE A 251 -0.43 2.50 -9.76
N ARG A 252 0.32 1.46 -9.41
CA ARG A 252 -0.12 0.43 -8.48
C ARG A 252 1.04 -0.21 -7.75
N GLN A 253 0.79 -0.60 -6.51
CA GLN A 253 1.74 -1.36 -5.70
C GLN A 253 1.53 -2.85 -5.91
N VAL A 254 2.61 -3.58 -6.13
CA VAL A 254 2.64 -5.03 -6.22
C VAL A 254 3.45 -5.58 -5.06
N THR A 255 2.92 -6.58 -4.38
CA THR A 255 3.60 -7.25 -3.26
C THR A 255 3.72 -8.74 -3.54
N ALA A 256 4.89 -9.31 -3.27
CA ALA A 256 5.17 -10.71 -3.46
C ALA A 256 4.90 -11.54 -2.19
N ASP A 257 4.77 -12.84 -2.36
CA ASP A 257 4.81 -13.80 -1.27
C ASP A 257 6.27 -14.08 -0.82
N GLU A 258 6.45 -14.96 0.15
CA GLU A 258 7.76 -15.35 0.69
C GLU A 258 8.65 -16.09 -0.31
N ASN A 259 8.09 -16.63 -1.40
CA ASN A 259 8.85 -17.24 -2.49
C ASN A 259 9.25 -16.22 -3.58
N GLY A 260 8.85 -14.96 -3.41
CA GLY A 260 9.06 -13.90 -4.39
C GLY A 260 8.10 -13.92 -5.57
N SER A 261 7.02 -14.72 -5.51
CA SER A 261 5.99 -14.79 -6.55
C SER A 261 4.94 -13.71 -6.32
N PHE A 262 4.38 -13.15 -7.39
CA PHE A 262 3.41 -12.07 -7.28
C PHE A 262 2.39 -12.07 -8.41
N TYR A 263 1.29 -11.38 -8.15
CA TYR A 263 0.27 -11.05 -9.13
C TYR A 263 0.32 -9.56 -9.46
N ASP A 264 0.14 -9.23 -10.73
CA ASP A 264 -0.17 -7.89 -11.19
C ASP A 264 -1.30 -7.94 -12.22
N LEU A 265 -2.47 -7.46 -11.84
CA LEU A 265 -3.69 -7.60 -12.61
C LEU A 265 -3.94 -9.07 -13.01
N GLU A 266 -3.98 -9.37 -14.31
CA GLU A 266 -4.17 -10.73 -14.83
C GLU A 266 -2.87 -11.53 -15.00
N THR A 267 -1.74 -11.01 -14.53
CA THR A 267 -0.42 -11.63 -14.70
C THR A 267 0.06 -12.25 -13.39
N PHE A 268 0.45 -13.52 -13.44
CA PHE A 268 1.16 -14.22 -12.35
C PHE A 268 2.61 -14.44 -12.73
N VAL A 269 3.52 -14.14 -11.80
CA VAL A 269 4.97 -14.24 -12.02
C VAL A 269 5.60 -15.08 -10.92
N TYR A 270 6.30 -16.15 -11.31
CA TYR A 270 6.98 -17.08 -10.41
C TYR A 270 8.15 -17.75 -11.10
N GLY A 271 9.27 -17.99 -10.41
CA GLY A 271 10.43 -18.71 -10.92
C GLY A 271 11.01 -18.17 -12.24
N GLY A 272 10.83 -16.87 -12.53
CA GLY A 272 11.21 -16.25 -13.80
C GLY A 272 10.21 -16.46 -14.94
N PHE A 273 9.10 -17.13 -14.71
CA PHE A 273 8.01 -17.31 -15.67
C PHE A 273 6.93 -16.25 -15.48
N VAL A 274 6.34 -15.84 -16.60
CA VAL A 274 5.23 -14.87 -16.63
C VAL A 274 4.06 -15.53 -17.32
N GLU A 275 2.96 -15.70 -16.60
CA GLU A 275 1.76 -16.37 -17.09
C GLU A 275 0.53 -15.49 -16.91
N LYS A 276 -0.44 -15.66 -17.82
CA LYS A 276 -1.75 -15.05 -17.65
C LYS A 276 -2.55 -15.87 -16.64
N HIS A 277 -2.88 -15.24 -15.52
CA HIS A 277 -3.70 -15.86 -14.47
C HIS A 277 -4.91 -14.96 -14.20
N ASN A 278 -6.09 -15.51 -14.45
CA ASN A 278 -7.35 -14.81 -14.22
C ASN A 278 -8.07 -15.66 -13.17
N GLU A 279 -8.26 -15.22 -12.01
CA GLU A 279 -9.10 -15.83 -10.96
C GLU A 279 -8.65 -15.33 -9.59
N PRO A 280 -8.77 -14.01 -9.32
CA PRO A 280 -8.64 -13.52 -7.95
C PRO A 280 -9.71 -14.16 -7.08
N THR A 281 -9.49 -14.15 -5.77
CA THR A 281 -10.43 -14.75 -4.82
C THR A 281 -11.66 -13.87 -4.66
N VAL A 282 -11.47 -12.54 -4.61
CA VAL A 282 -12.56 -11.55 -4.48
C VAL A 282 -12.09 -10.17 -4.92
N ILE A 283 -13.01 -9.36 -5.41
CA ILE A 283 -12.81 -7.94 -5.66
C ILE A 283 -13.68 -7.14 -4.69
N VAL A 284 -13.10 -6.17 -4.00
CA VAL A 284 -13.82 -5.21 -3.16
C VAL A 284 -13.93 -3.91 -3.93
N PHE A 285 -15.16 -3.52 -4.30
CA PHE A 285 -15.40 -2.26 -4.99
C PHE A 285 -15.32 -1.09 -4.01
N GLY A 286 -15.02 0.10 -4.54
CA GLY A 286 -15.22 1.33 -3.80
C GLY A 286 -16.68 1.54 -3.42
N ASP A 287 -16.93 2.43 -2.45
CA ASP A 287 -18.28 2.72 -1.95
C ASP A 287 -19.22 3.10 -3.10
N LEU A 288 -20.34 2.39 -3.21
CA LEU A 288 -21.17 2.40 -4.41
C LEU A 288 -22.15 3.58 -4.48
N HIS A 289 -22.95 3.78 -3.42
CA HIS A 289 -23.99 4.81 -3.31
C HIS A 289 -24.87 4.90 -4.55
N LEU A 290 -25.74 3.90 -4.75
CA LEU A 290 -26.68 3.92 -5.89
C LEU A 290 -27.52 5.19 -5.87
N GLY A 291 -27.55 5.90 -7.01
CA GLY A 291 -28.13 7.23 -7.13
C GLY A 291 -27.09 8.36 -7.25
N GLU A 292 -25.96 8.25 -6.56
CA GLU A 292 -24.81 9.14 -6.68
C GLU A 292 -23.64 8.48 -7.44
N THR A 293 -23.84 7.30 -7.99
CA THR A 293 -22.84 6.49 -8.68
C THR A 293 -22.36 7.16 -9.97
N ASN A 294 -21.06 7.17 -10.18
CA ASN A 294 -20.46 7.51 -11.48
C ASN A 294 -20.47 6.25 -12.37
N GLU A 295 -21.27 6.27 -13.40
CA GLU A 295 -21.49 5.14 -14.31
C GLU A 295 -20.23 4.66 -15.00
N ASP A 296 -19.31 5.56 -15.36
CA ASP A 296 -18.05 5.19 -16.01
C ASP A 296 -17.11 4.47 -15.03
N ALA A 297 -17.02 4.93 -13.79
CA ALA A 297 -16.23 4.26 -12.75
C ALA A 297 -16.79 2.87 -12.41
N LEU A 298 -18.10 2.75 -12.30
CA LEU A 298 -18.78 1.47 -12.08
C LEU A 298 -18.59 0.51 -13.26
N LYS A 299 -18.76 0.99 -14.48
CA LYS A 299 -18.55 0.22 -15.70
C LYS A 299 -17.13 -0.36 -15.77
N VAL A 300 -16.11 0.46 -15.54
CA VAL A 300 -14.70 0.01 -15.53
C VAL A 300 -14.43 -0.99 -14.41
N SER A 301 -15.10 -0.86 -13.26
CA SER A 301 -14.99 -1.83 -12.18
C SER A 301 -15.55 -3.20 -12.57
N PHE A 302 -16.67 -3.24 -13.29
CA PHE A 302 -17.18 -4.49 -13.86
C PHE A 302 -16.32 -5.03 -15.01
N GLU A 303 -15.78 -4.18 -15.86
CA GLU A 303 -14.81 -4.58 -16.90
C GLU A 303 -13.55 -5.20 -16.26
N MET A 304 -13.10 -4.64 -15.13
CA MET A 304 -12.01 -5.23 -14.32
C MET A 304 -12.40 -6.62 -13.82
N ALA A 305 -13.58 -6.79 -13.26
CA ALA A 305 -14.07 -8.09 -12.78
C ALA A 305 -14.17 -9.12 -13.92
N GLU A 306 -14.63 -8.71 -15.11
CA GLU A 306 -14.66 -9.56 -16.30
C GLU A 306 -13.27 -9.96 -16.80
N LYS A 307 -12.36 -8.99 -16.91
CA LYS A 307 -10.98 -9.21 -17.35
C LYS A 307 -10.25 -10.18 -16.41
N LEU A 308 -10.48 -10.02 -15.12
CA LEU A 308 -9.91 -10.89 -14.07
C LEU A 308 -10.72 -12.18 -13.86
N LYS A 309 -11.87 -12.36 -14.51
CA LYS A 309 -12.80 -13.50 -14.36
C LYS A 309 -13.22 -13.75 -12.91
N CYS A 310 -13.42 -12.69 -12.15
CA CYS A 310 -13.85 -12.76 -10.76
C CYS A 310 -15.34 -12.47 -10.67
N ASN A 311 -16.10 -13.41 -10.11
CA ASN A 311 -17.53 -13.25 -9.91
C ASN A 311 -17.90 -12.88 -8.46
N GLU A 312 -16.97 -12.97 -7.53
CA GLU A 312 -17.16 -12.63 -6.13
C GLU A 312 -16.81 -11.15 -5.90
N ILE A 313 -17.80 -10.34 -5.55
CA ILE A 313 -17.68 -8.89 -5.37
C ILE A 313 -18.17 -8.48 -3.99
N MET A 314 -17.35 -7.75 -3.24
CA MET A 314 -17.77 -7.10 -2.00
C MET A 314 -18.13 -5.64 -2.27
N LEU A 315 -19.25 -5.21 -1.70
CA LEU A 315 -19.77 -3.85 -1.81
C LEU A 315 -19.83 -3.16 -0.45
N HIS A 316 -19.44 -1.93 -0.42
CA HIS A 316 -19.62 -0.98 0.68
C HIS A 316 -20.61 0.10 0.25
N ASP A 317 -21.42 0.60 1.18
CA ASP A 317 -22.43 1.65 0.94
C ASP A 317 -23.22 1.42 -0.36
N ALA A 318 -23.80 0.21 -0.52
CA ALA A 318 -24.57 -0.11 -1.72
C ALA A 318 -25.84 0.76 -1.83
N PHE A 319 -26.52 0.98 -0.72
CA PHE A 319 -27.67 1.86 -0.58
C PHE A 319 -27.22 3.25 -0.14
N ASP A 320 -27.71 4.34 -0.77
CA ASP A 320 -27.31 5.70 -0.40
C ASP A 320 -28.17 6.31 0.71
N SER A 321 -29.41 5.92 0.85
CA SER A 321 -30.41 6.53 1.75
C SER A 321 -30.71 8.00 1.41
N HIS A 322 -30.58 8.40 0.16
CA HIS A 322 -30.77 9.77 -0.26
C HIS A 322 -32.20 10.27 0.05
N SER A 323 -33.23 9.45 -0.26
CA SER A 323 -34.64 9.81 -0.07
C SER A 323 -35.03 10.13 1.38
N ILE A 324 -34.25 9.64 2.36
CA ILE A 324 -34.52 9.75 3.79
C ILE A 324 -33.34 10.35 4.58
N SER A 325 -32.38 10.98 3.90
CA SER A 325 -31.15 11.48 4.52
C SER A 325 -31.46 12.43 5.70
N HIS A 326 -31.01 12.05 6.88
CA HIS A 326 -31.16 12.85 8.10
C HIS A 326 -30.30 14.10 8.10
N HIS A 327 -29.24 14.15 7.31
CA HIS A 327 -28.34 15.33 7.18
C HIS A 327 -29.06 16.52 6.55
N GLU A 328 -30.05 16.28 5.71
CA GLU A 328 -30.78 17.32 5.00
C GLU A 328 -32.16 17.62 5.61
N ARG A 329 -32.52 16.93 6.70
CA ARG A 329 -33.81 17.09 7.39
C ARG A 329 -34.17 18.55 7.75
N ASN A 330 -33.16 19.38 7.97
CA ASN A 330 -33.33 20.80 8.30
C ASN A 330 -32.92 21.73 7.15
N GLN A 331 -32.85 21.25 5.92
CA GLN A 331 -32.46 21.99 4.73
C GLN A 331 -33.65 22.12 3.76
N PRO A 332 -34.56 23.09 3.96
CA PRO A 332 -35.84 23.15 3.24
C PRO A 332 -35.67 23.25 1.72
N PHE A 333 -34.62 23.89 1.23
CA PHE A 333 -34.37 23.99 -0.20
C PHE A 333 -33.91 22.66 -0.81
N GLN A 334 -33.18 21.83 -0.08
CA GLN A 334 -32.81 20.48 -0.53
C GLN A 334 -34.01 19.54 -0.54
N LEU A 335 -34.85 19.61 0.50
CA LEU A 335 -36.08 18.85 0.57
C LEU A 335 -37.04 19.20 -0.58
N LEU A 336 -37.22 20.51 -0.85
CA LEU A 336 -38.03 20.97 -1.97
C LEU A 336 -37.51 20.45 -3.31
N LYS A 337 -36.19 20.50 -3.52
CA LYS A 337 -35.57 19.99 -4.75
C LYS A 337 -35.82 18.52 -4.94
N ARG A 338 -35.71 17.71 -3.88
CA ARG A 338 -35.99 16.27 -3.93
C ARG A 338 -37.45 15.97 -4.28
N GLU A 339 -38.38 16.73 -3.69
CA GLU A 339 -39.80 16.60 -4.01
C GLU A 339 -40.07 16.99 -5.47
N GLU A 340 -39.39 18.02 -6.02
CA GLU A 340 -39.53 18.45 -7.41
C GLU A 340 -38.94 17.45 -8.41
N ASP A 341 -37.82 16.80 -8.11
CA ASP A 341 -37.16 15.83 -8.98
C ASP A 341 -37.54 14.36 -8.68
N GLY A 342 -38.38 14.12 -7.67
CA GLY A 342 -38.87 12.81 -7.28
C GLY A 342 -37.86 11.93 -6.56
N SER A 343 -36.72 12.47 -6.16
CA SER A 343 -35.67 11.71 -5.46
C SER A 343 -35.92 11.49 -3.97
N ASP A 344 -37.11 11.84 -3.48
CA ASP A 344 -37.56 11.60 -2.12
C ASP A 344 -38.39 10.28 -1.98
N ASP A 345 -38.55 9.50 -3.05
CA ASP A 345 -39.27 8.21 -3.02
C ASP A 345 -38.37 7.06 -2.54
N LEU A 346 -38.59 6.61 -1.32
CA LEU A 346 -37.85 5.49 -0.72
C LEU A 346 -38.10 4.15 -1.43
N PHE A 347 -39.31 3.91 -1.96
CA PHE A 347 -39.58 2.67 -2.68
C PHE A 347 -38.83 2.63 -4.02
N GLU A 348 -38.75 3.75 -4.71
CA GLU A 348 -37.97 3.84 -5.94
C GLU A 348 -36.48 3.58 -5.66
N GLU A 349 -35.93 4.19 -4.61
CA GLU A 349 -34.54 3.98 -4.22
C GLU A 349 -34.24 2.51 -3.86
N LEU A 350 -35.10 1.86 -3.10
CA LEU A 350 -34.98 0.43 -2.77
C LEU A 350 -35.19 -0.49 -3.99
N SER A 351 -36.11 -0.12 -4.89
CA SER A 351 -36.32 -0.87 -6.14
C SER A 351 -35.09 -0.83 -7.02
N ASN A 352 -34.49 0.36 -7.17
CA ASN A 352 -33.25 0.55 -7.93
C ASN A 352 -32.10 -0.32 -7.35
N LEU A 353 -31.99 -0.45 -6.02
CA LEU A 353 -31.04 -1.34 -5.37
C LEU A 353 -31.29 -2.82 -5.75
N ALA A 354 -32.54 -3.27 -5.69
CA ALA A 354 -32.89 -4.65 -6.05
C ALA A 354 -32.64 -4.92 -7.55
N GLU A 355 -33.02 -3.98 -8.42
CA GLU A 355 -32.80 -4.06 -9.86
C GLU A 355 -31.32 -4.12 -10.21
N PHE A 356 -30.47 -3.36 -9.49
CA PHE A 356 -29.01 -3.43 -9.66
C PHE A 356 -28.51 -4.87 -9.46
N PHE A 357 -28.88 -5.55 -8.38
CA PHE A 357 -28.47 -6.93 -8.15
C PHE A 357 -29.01 -7.89 -9.20
N MET A 358 -30.29 -7.77 -9.56
CA MET A 358 -30.94 -8.64 -10.56
C MET A 358 -30.31 -8.46 -11.95
N LYS A 359 -30.00 -7.23 -12.35
CA LYS A 359 -29.31 -6.89 -13.60
C LYS A 359 -27.91 -7.53 -13.68
N HIS A 360 -27.23 -7.57 -12.57
CA HIS A 360 -25.86 -8.12 -12.47
C HIS A 360 -25.84 -9.55 -11.92
N SER A 361 -26.82 -10.37 -12.27
CA SER A 361 -27.06 -11.73 -11.74
C SER A 361 -25.93 -12.75 -11.98
N LYS A 362 -24.96 -12.43 -12.84
CA LYS A 362 -23.77 -13.28 -13.04
C LYS A 362 -22.73 -13.17 -11.90
N TYR A 363 -22.84 -12.14 -11.05
CA TYR A 363 -21.96 -11.92 -9.92
C TYR A 363 -22.63 -12.32 -8.60
N ASN A 364 -21.81 -12.72 -7.65
CA ASN A 364 -22.20 -12.93 -6.26
C ASN A 364 -21.74 -11.72 -5.44
N PHE A 365 -22.67 -11.04 -4.80
CA PHE A 365 -22.37 -9.85 -4.03
C PHE A 365 -22.41 -10.11 -2.54
N GLY A 366 -21.34 -9.73 -1.83
CA GLY A 366 -21.35 -9.55 -0.39
C GLY A 366 -21.56 -8.07 -0.07
N VAL A 367 -22.62 -7.75 0.65
CA VAL A 367 -22.94 -6.36 1.04
C VAL A 367 -22.56 -6.16 2.49
N VAL A 368 -21.60 -5.28 2.73
CA VAL A 368 -21.12 -4.95 4.07
C VAL A 368 -22.02 -3.88 4.67
N ARG A 369 -22.53 -4.15 5.88
CA ARG A 369 -23.40 -3.19 6.57
C ARG A 369 -22.68 -1.88 6.82
N SER A 370 -23.31 -0.78 6.41
CA SER A 370 -22.77 0.56 6.42
C SER A 370 -23.58 1.54 7.27
N ASN A 371 -23.05 2.76 7.44
CA ASN A 371 -23.80 3.85 8.08
C ASN A 371 -25.02 4.29 7.26
N HIS A 372 -25.01 4.15 5.94
CA HIS A 372 -26.14 4.45 5.07
C HIS A 372 -27.27 3.42 5.24
N ASP A 373 -26.93 2.17 5.41
CA ASP A 373 -27.93 1.13 5.77
C ASP A 373 -28.55 1.43 7.13
N GLU A 374 -27.74 1.90 8.11
CA GLU A 374 -28.23 2.29 9.43
C GLU A 374 -29.14 3.54 9.40
N PHE A 375 -29.03 4.39 8.39
CA PHE A 375 -29.92 5.55 8.25
C PHE A 375 -31.36 5.11 8.01
N LEU A 376 -31.58 4.05 7.25
CA LEU A 376 -32.92 3.51 7.03
C LEU A 376 -33.52 2.93 8.33
N ASP A 377 -32.73 2.13 9.06
CA ASP A 377 -33.21 1.57 10.34
C ASP A 377 -33.48 2.69 11.37
N ARG A 378 -32.66 3.71 11.41
CA ARG A 378 -32.86 4.89 12.28
C ARG A 378 -34.10 5.67 11.87
N TRP A 379 -34.30 5.87 10.56
CA TRP A 379 -35.47 6.54 10.04
C TRP A 379 -36.76 5.82 10.43
N LEU A 380 -36.81 4.50 10.37
CA LEU A 380 -37.96 3.70 10.84
C LEU A 380 -38.25 3.85 12.33
N ASN A 381 -37.20 4.09 13.15
CA ASN A 381 -37.36 4.32 14.58
C ASN A 381 -37.79 5.74 14.95
N ASP A 382 -37.34 6.75 14.21
CA ASP A 382 -37.38 8.15 14.62
C ASP A 382 -38.45 8.99 13.87
N VAL A 383 -38.91 8.54 12.69
CA VAL A 383 -39.79 9.35 11.84
C VAL A 383 -41.25 9.37 12.37
N ASP A 384 -41.86 10.54 12.35
CA ASP A 384 -43.35 10.59 12.40
C ASP A 384 -43.89 10.24 11.01
N TRP A 385 -44.05 8.94 10.77
CA TRP A 385 -44.46 8.39 9.48
C TRP A 385 -45.77 8.96 8.95
N ARG A 386 -46.65 9.45 9.82
CA ARG A 386 -47.94 10.06 9.46
C ARG A 386 -47.76 11.35 8.65
N ARG A 387 -46.59 12.00 8.82
CA ARG A 387 -46.20 13.25 8.15
C ARG A 387 -45.23 13.05 7.00
N SER A 388 -44.69 11.87 6.85
CA SER A 388 -43.76 11.53 5.76
C SER A 388 -44.48 11.37 4.43
N GLY A 389 -43.86 11.71 3.32
CA GLY A 389 -44.28 11.30 1.96
C GLY A 389 -44.23 9.78 1.82
N ASN A 390 -43.25 9.12 2.45
CA ASN A 390 -42.99 7.68 2.40
C ASN A 390 -43.83 6.83 3.38
N LYS A 391 -45.11 7.14 3.58
CA LYS A 391 -45.99 6.44 4.54
C LYS A 391 -46.13 4.94 4.25
N MET A 392 -46.29 4.58 2.99
CA MET A 392 -46.50 3.19 2.58
C MET A 392 -45.18 2.41 2.73
N ALA A 393 -44.05 3.00 2.37
CA ALA A 393 -42.73 2.43 2.59
C ALA A 393 -42.49 2.16 4.08
N TYR A 394 -42.81 3.12 4.94
CA TYR A 394 -42.69 2.96 6.39
C TYR A 394 -43.51 1.76 6.89
N LEU A 395 -44.83 1.69 6.56
CA LEU A 395 -45.71 0.64 7.05
C LEU A 395 -45.25 -0.75 6.59
N GLN A 396 -44.83 -0.87 5.35
CA GLN A 396 -44.32 -2.13 4.82
C GLN A 396 -43.00 -2.56 5.47
N LEU A 397 -42.02 -1.69 5.51
CA LEU A 397 -40.68 -1.99 6.03
C LEU A 397 -40.70 -2.21 7.55
N ALA A 398 -41.47 -1.41 8.31
CA ALA A 398 -41.65 -1.60 9.74
C ALA A 398 -42.36 -2.92 10.06
N THR A 399 -43.33 -3.32 9.23
CA THR A 399 -43.98 -4.62 9.39
C THR A 399 -43.02 -5.78 9.13
N MET A 400 -42.23 -5.70 8.06
CA MET A 400 -41.20 -6.71 7.75
C MET A 400 -40.23 -6.86 8.92
N LEU A 401 -39.72 -5.74 9.44
CA LEU A 401 -38.77 -5.72 10.57
C LEU A 401 -39.41 -6.29 11.85
N ALA A 402 -40.67 -5.94 12.16
CA ALA A 402 -41.39 -6.41 13.34
C ALA A 402 -41.74 -7.91 13.29
N MET A 403 -41.86 -8.49 12.11
CA MET A 403 -42.11 -9.91 11.89
C MET A 403 -40.85 -10.77 11.78
N SER A 404 -39.67 -10.17 11.69
CA SER A 404 -38.39 -10.87 11.62
C SER A 404 -37.88 -11.21 13.02
N GLU A 405 -37.50 -12.47 13.24
CA GLU A 405 -36.90 -12.93 14.51
C GLU A 405 -35.41 -12.63 14.60
N ASP A 406 -34.73 -12.60 13.45
CA ASP A 406 -33.27 -12.30 13.35
C ASP A 406 -33.03 -11.42 12.12
N SER A 407 -32.86 -10.15 12.36
CA SER A 407 -32.71 -9.15 11.30
C SER A 407 -31.36 -8.47 11.34
N LYS A 408 -30.64 -8.58 10.24
CA LYS A 408 -29.43 -7.78 9.98
C LYS A 408 -29.75 -6.36 9.50
N GLY A 409 -30.98 -5.89 9.72
CA GLY A 409 -31.53 -4.64 9.25
C GLY A 409 -32.60 -4.83 8.18
N VAL A 410 -33.23 -3.75 7.77
CA VAL A 410 -34.39 -3.78 6.87
C VAL A 410 -34.03 -4.06 5.40
N ILE A 411 -32.81 -3.63 4.95
CA ILE A 411 -32.39 -3.84 3.57
C ILE A 411 -32.31 -5.32 3.20
N PRO A 412 -31.62 -6.20 3.98
CA PRO A 412 -31.63 -7.64 3.71
C PRO A 412 -33.02 -8.24 3.60
N LEU A 413 -33.94 -7.85 4.51
CA LEU A 413 -35.33 -8.31 4.49
C LEU A 413 -36.08 -7.89 3.23
N TYR A 414 -35.85 -6.65 2.80
CA TYR A 414 -36.45 -6.15 1.56
C TYR A 414 -35.94 -6.91 0.33
N LEU A 415 -34.60 -7.05 0.19
CA LEU A 415 -33.99 -7.77 -0.92
C LEU A 415 -34.47 -9.22 -1.02
N ASP A 416 -34.60 -9.90 0.12
CA ASP A 416 -35.12 -11.26 0.19
C ASP A 416 -36.59 -11.32 -0.24
N ASN A 417 -37.40 -10.36 0.23
CA ASN A 417 -38.84 -10.27 -0.09
C ASN A 417 -39.09 -10.05 -1.58
N VAL A 418 -38.25 -9.24 -2.26
CA VAL A 418 -38.37 -8.99 -3.69
C VAL A 418 -37.65 -10.04 -4.55
N GLY A 419 -37.00 -11.03 -3.93
CA GLY A 419 -36.43 -12.20 -4.59
C GLY A 419 -35.04 -12.06 -5.14
N VAL A 420 -34.24 -11.12 -4.65
CA VAL A 420 -32.77 -11.05 -4.96
C VAL A 420 -32.06 -12.28 -4.39
N LYS A 421 -31.29 -13.00 -5.21
CA LYS A 421 -30.65 -14.27 -4.82
C LYS A 421 -29.13 -14.25 -4.92
N ASN A 422 -28.56 -13.25 -5.56
CA ASN A 422 -27.13 -13.10 -5.81
C ASN A 422 -26.47 -12.04 -4.91
N ALA A 423 -27.13 -11.65 -3.83
CA ALA A 423 -26.58 -10.77 -2.81
C ALA A 423 -26.80 -11.38 -1.41
N PHE A 424 -25.74 -11.42 -0.60
CA PHE A 424 -25.84 -11.73 0.82
C PHE A 424 -25.37 -10.53 1.64
N CYS A 425 -26.12 -10.19 2.68
CA CYS A 425 -25.82 -9.05 3.53
C CYS A 425 -25.18 -9.48 4.84
N LEU A 426 -24.16 -8.74 5.26
CA LEU A 426 -23.52 -8.88 6.57
C LEU A 426 -24.19 -7.96 7.59
N GLY A 427 -24.33 -8.44 8.82
CA GLY A 427 -24.69 -7.61 9.97
C GLY A 427 -23.51 -6.80 10.48
N ILE A 428 -23.76 -5.90 11.43
CA ILE A 428 -22.71 -4.99 11.95
C ILE A 428 -21.58 -5.73 12.70
N ASP A 429 -21.91 -6.87 13.33
CA ASP A 429 -20.96 -7.69 14.07
C ASP A 429 -20.53 -8.96 13.31
N ASP A 430 -20.97 -9.10 12.06
CA ASP A 430 -20.58 -10.24 11.24
C ASP A 430 -19.13 -10.11 10.77
N SER A 431 -18.43 -11.24 10.73
CA SER A 431 -17.08 -11.36 10.19
C SER A 431 -17.10 -12.17 8.90
N LEU A 432 -16.46 -11.65 7.87
CA LEU A 432 -16.20 -12.37 6.62
C LEU A 432 -14.71 -12.36 6.32
N ARG A 433 -14.08 -13.48 6.58
CA ARG A 433 -12.64 -13.64 6.31
C ARG A 433 -12.40 -14.35 4.98
N VAL A 434 -11.67 -13.67 4.10
CA VAL A 434 -11.15 -14.23 2.87
C VAL A 434 -9.63 -14.31 2.99
N LEU A 435 -9.09 -15.53 3.10
CA LEU A 435 -7.69 -15.77 3.47
C LEU A 435 -7.37 -15.04 4.80
N ASP A 436 -6.41 -14.13 4.81
CA ASP A 436 -6.01 -13.37 6.00
C ASP A 436 -6.75 -12.02 6.15
N TRP A 437 -7.71 -11.72 5.27
CA TRP A 437 -8.36 -10.41 5.21
C TRP A 437 -9.78 -10.46 5.77
N GLU A 438 -10.07 -9.56 6.70
CA GLU A 438 -11.42 -9.30 7.21
C GLU A 438 -12.11 -8.29 6.29
N LEU A 439 -13.26 -8.67 5.74
CA LEU A 439 -14.06 -7.88 4.79
C LEU A 439 -15.41 -7.43 5.37
N GLY A 440 -15.80 -7.90 6.56
CA GLY A 440 -17.08 -7.59 7.18
C GLY A 440 -17.18 -6.19 7.82
N VAL A 441 -16.13 -5.37 7.73
CA VAL A 441 -16.05 -4.05 8.37
C VAL A 441 -16.15 -2.95 7.33
N HIS A 442 -17.20 -2.11 7.41
CA HIS A 442 -17.33 -0.96 6.50
C HIS A 442 -16.31 0.16 6.79
N GLY A 443 -16.05 0.48 8.04
CA GLY A 443 -15.07 1.49 8.41
C GLY A 443 -15.61 2.72 9.15
N HIS A 444 -16.92 2.87 9.28
CA HIS A 444 -17.55 4.00 10.00
C HIS A 444 -17.47 3.85 11.53
N ILE A 445 -17.48 2.61 12.04
CA ILE A 445 -17.34 2.29 13.46
C ILE A 445 -15.95 1.75 13.75
N GLY A 446 -15.29 2.34 14.73
CA GLY A 446 -14.03 1.91 15.29
C GLY A 446 -14.19 1.25 16.66
N ALA A 447 -13.07 1.13 17.39
CA ALA A 447 -13.04 0.48 18.69
C ALA A 447 -14.04 1.12 19.67
N ASN A 448 -14.81 0.27 20.37
CA ASN A 448 -15.82 0.67 21.37
C ASN A 448 -16.91 1.63 20.82
N GLY A 449 -17.30 1.49 19.57
CA GLY A 449 -18.30 2.34 18.94
C GLY A 449 -17.83 3.77 18.61
N SER A 450 -16.53 4.04 18.71
CA SER A 450 -15.97 5.32 18.29
C SER A 450 -15.98 5.46 16.76
N ARG A 451 -15.75 6.65 16.25
CA ARG A 451 -15.54 6.84 14.81
C ARG A 451 -14.35 6.00 14.34
N GLY A 452 -14.53 5.27 13.25
CA GLY A 452 -13.48 4.45 12.65
C GLY A 452 -12.30 5.29 12.13
N SER A 453 -11.10 4.70 12.18
CA SER A 453 -9.90 5.31 11.63
C SER A 453 -8.91 4.25 11.14
N ALA A 454 -8.16 4.58 10.09
CA ALA A 454 -7.16 3.69 9.51
C ALA A 454 -6.14 3.16 10.53
N ILE A 455 -5.76 3.97 11.52
CA ILE A 455 -4.81 3.57 12.58
C ILE A 455 -5.42 2.48 13.47
N GLN A 456 -6.71 2.59 13.82
CA GLN A 456 -7.39 1.56 14.63
C GLN A 456 -7.47 0.25 13.85
N PHE A 457 -7.84 0.28 12.57
CA PHE A 457 -7.92 -0.92 11.72
C PHE A 457 -6.55 -1.54 11.46
N ALA A 458 -5.50 -0.74 11.26
CA ALA A 458 -4.13 -1.24 11.13
C ALA A 458 -3.57 -1.88 12.41
N GLN A 459 -4.20 -1.65 13.57
CA GLN A 459 -3.85 -2.24 14.86
C GLN A 459 -4.68 -3.48 15.22
N MET A 460 -5.64 -3.86 14.39
CA MET A 460 -6.36 -5.12 14.57
C MET A 460 -5.41 -6.31 14.47
N ASN A 461 -5.82 -7.42 15.05
CA ASN A 461 -5.07 -8.69 15.00
C ASN A 461 -5.25 -9.43 13.65
N THR A 462 -5.94 -8.86 12.71
CA THR A 462 -6.16 -9.35 11.34
C THR A 462 -6.01 -8.23 10.34
N LYS A 463 -5.71 -8.56 9.09
CA LYS A 463 -5.71 -7.60 8.00
C LYS A 463 -7.16 -7.22 7.65
N THR A 464 -7.38 -5.98 7.22
CA THR A 464 -8.73 -5.46 6.94
C THR A 464 -8.80 -4.72 5.61
N ILE A 465 -9.94 -4.87 4.91
CA ILE A 465 -10.30 -4.00 3.80
C ILE A 465 -11.61 -3.31 4.15
N THR A 466 -11.65 -1.98 4.09
CA THR A 466 -12.83 -1.17 4.43
C THR A 466 -13.15 -0.15 3.34
N GLY A 467 -14.35 0.42 3.38
CA GLY A 467 -14.78 1.59 2.61
C GLY A 467 -14.85 2.88 3.45
N HIS A 468 -15.98 3.58 3.39
CA HIS A 468 -16.42 4.72 4.19
C HIS A 468 -15.72 6.05 3.90
N THR A 469 -14.40 6.07 3.76
CA THR A 469 -13.68 7.36 3.65
C THR A 469 -13.60 7.88 2.23
N HIS A 470 -13.90 7.07 1.23
CA HIS A 470 -13.78 7.35 -0.21
C HIS A 470 -12.36 7.74 -0.65
N SER A 471 -11.40 7.68 0.26
CA SER A 471 -10.01 8.07 0.07
C SER A 471 -9.11 6.84 0.13
N PRO A 472 -8.66 6.33 -1.01
CA PRO A 472 -7.83 5.14 -1.05
C PRO A 472 -6.60 5.26 -0.16
N LEU A 473 -6.37 4.22 0.65
CA LEU A 473 -5.27 4.20 1.60
C LEU A 473 -4.75 2.76 1.77
N ARG A 474 -3.45 2.63 1.96
CA ARG A 474 -2.80 1.41 2.45
C ARG A 474 -1.91 1.75 3.62
N LEU A 475 -2.16 1.16 4.75
CA LEU A 475 -1.43 1.38 6.00
C LEU A 475 -1.22 0.03 6.70
N ASP A 476 -0.01 -0.53 6.60
CA ASP A 476 0.33 -1.84 7.16
C ASP A 476 -0.67 -2.94 6.70
N GLY A 477 -1.36 -3.57 7.64
CA GLY A 477 -2.40 -4.58 7.37
C GLY A 477 -3.79 -4.02 7.04
N HIS A 478 -3.94 -2.72 6.82
CA HIS A 478 -5.22 -2.08 6.52
C HIS A 478 -5.23 -1.46 5.12
N ILE A 479 -6.30 -1.70 4.39
CA ILE A 479 -6.59 -1.08 3.09
C ILE A 479 -7.98 -0.44 3.18
N CYS A 480 -8.08 0.81 2.71
CA CYS A 480 -9.36 1.45 2.45
C CYS A 480 -9.51 1.60 0.94
N VAL A 481 -10.63 1.12 0.40
CA VAL A 481 -10.98 1.32 -1.01
C VAL A 481 -11.38 2.77 -1.28
N GLY A 482 -11.60 3.12 -2.53
CA GLY A 482 -12.12 4.42 -2.92
C GLY A 482 -13.64 4.49 -2.93
N THR A 483 -14.17 5.16 -3.93
CA THR A 483 -15.61 5.25 -4.17
C THR A 483 -15.94 5.06 -5.65
N MET A 484 -17.16 4.65 -5.93
CA MET A 484 -17.76 4.64 -7.28
C MET A 484 -18.67 5.84 -7.51
N THR A 485 -18.80 6.76 -6.53
CA THR A 485 -19.62 7.97 -6.68
C THR A 485 -18.95 9.01 -7.56
N HIS A 486 -19.70 10.04 -7.94
CA HIS A 486 -19.08 11.27 -8.42
C HIS A 486 -18.10 11.81 -7.36
N LEU A 487 -16.87 12.17 -7.76
CA LEU A 487 -15.84 12.64 -6.83
C LEU A 487 -16.14 14.03 -6.26
N ARG A 488 -17.18 14.69 -6.76
CA ARG A 488 -17.70 15.97 -6.29
C ARG A 488 -19.21 15.92 -6.18
N VAL A 489 -19.67 15.91 -4.96
CA VAL A 489 -21.09 15.89 -4.59
C VAL A 489 -21.45 17.09 -3.73
N GLY A 490 -22.71 17.26 -3.39
CA GLY A 490 -23.22 18.45 -2.70
C GLY A 490 -22.51 18.82 -1.40
N TYR A 491 -22.06 17.85 -0.64
CA TYR A 491 -21.40 18.00 0.67
C TYR A 491 -19.86 17.91 0.63
N ASN A 492 -19.28 17.43 -0.47
CA ASN A 492 -17.83 17.27 -0.64
C ASN A 492 -17.23 18.43 -1.46
N LYS A 493 -17.39 19.67 -0.97
CA LYS A 493 -16.87 20.89 -1.62
C LYS A 493 -15.48 21.24 -1.10
N GLY A 494 -14.67 21.91 -1.93
CA GLY A 494 -13.33 22.37 -1.59
C GLY A 494 -12.26 21.30 -1.78
N LEU A 495 -11.39 21.06 -0.80
CA LEU A 495 -10.33 20.06 -0.86
C LEU A 495 -10.90 18.65 -0.69
N SER A 496 -10.56 17.74 -1.61
CA SER A 496 -10.99 16.34 -1.53
C SER A 496 -9.87 15.39 -1.90
N SER A 497 -9.76 14.29 -1.15
CA SER A 497 -8.88 13.16 -1.39
C SER A 497 -9.62 11.94 -1.98
N TRP A 498 -10.89 12.10 -2.33
CA TRP A 498 -11.69 11.05 -2.94
C TRP A 498 -11.11 10.61 -4.26
N ASN A 499 -11.09 9.31 -4.47
CA ASN A 499 -10.66 8.70 -5.73
C ASN A 499 -11.45 7.43 -5.99
N HIS A 500 -11.59 7.06 -7.26
CA HIS A 500 -12.09 5.76 -7.66
C HIS A 500 -11.00 4.71 -7.42
N ALA A 501 -11.30 3.69 -6.63
CA ALA A 501 -10.36 2.60 -6.37
C ALA A 501 -11.04 1.34 -5.87
N ASN A 502 -10.57 0.20 -6.38
CA ASN A 502 -10.97 -1.14 -5.97
C ASN A 502 -9.80 -1.90 -5.35
N ALA A 503 -10.07 -2.90 -4.52
CA ALA A 503 -9.06 -3.81 -4.03
C ALA A 503 -9.30 -5.23 -4.59
N VAL A 504 -8.22 -5.89 -5.03
CA VAL A 504 -8.25 -7.25 -5.58
C VAL A 504 -7.45 -8.16 -4.67
N ILE A 505 -8.05 -9.22 -4.14
CA ILE A 505 -7.40 -10.24 -3.32
C ILE A 505 -7.03 -11.42 -4.23
N TYR A 506 -5.77 -11.76 -4.28
CA TYR A 506 -5.25 -12.88 -5.07
C TYR A 506 -5.10 -14.18 -4.24
N PRO A 507 -5.01 -15.36 -4.90
CA PRO A 507 -4.92 -16.65 -4.22
C PRO A 507 -3.74 -16.79 -3.24
N ASN A 508 -2.65 -16.05 -3.44
CA ASN A 508 -1.52 -16.03 -2.50
C ASN A 508 -1.74 -15.11 -1.28
N GLY A 509 -2.96 -14.60 -1.07
CA GLY A 509 -3.29 -13.71 0.04
C GLY A 509 -2.76 -12.28 -0.08
N LYS A 510 -2.13 -11.92 -1.20
CA LYS A 510 -1.71 -10.54 -1.46
C LYS A 510 -2.86 -9.72 -2.05
N VAL A 511 -2.85 -8.43 -1.76
CA VAL A 511 -3.89 -7.50 -2.22
C VAL A 511 -3.28 -6.39 -3.03
N GLN A 512 -3.93 -6.09 -4.13
CA GLN A 512 -3.62 -4.94 -4.97
C GLN A 512 -4.74 -3.90 -4.86
N LEU A 513 -4.39 -2.68 -4.46
CA LEU A 513 -5.28 -1.52 -4.48
C LEU A 513 -5.11 -0.83 -5.83
N ILE A 514 -6.16 -0.84 -6.64
CA ILE A 514 -6.15 -0.40 -8.03
C ILE A 514 -6.89 0.93 -8.13
N ILE A 515 -6.15 1.98 -8.48
CA ILE A 515 -6.69 3.32 -8.68
C ILE A 515 -7.20 3.44 -10.11
N ILE A 516 -8.44 3.85 -10.28
CA ILE A 516 -9.04 4.20 -11.56
C ILE A 516 -8.84 5.71 -11.79
N ASN A 517 -8.25 6.08 -12.91
CA ASN A 517 -8.02 7.48 -13.23
C ASN A 517 -9.36 8.20 -13.48
N LYS A 518 -9.58 9.32 -12.80
CA LYS A 518 -10.85 10.06 -12.82
C LYS A 518 -11.18 10.73 -14.17
N ASP A 519 -10.17 10.96 -15.01
CA ASP A 519 -10.31 11.70 -16.25
C ASP A 519 -10.46 10.77 -17.46
N THR A 520 -9.89 9.56 -17.37
CA THR A 520 -9.89 8.58 -18.47
C THR A 520 -10.68 7.32 -18.17
N TYR A 521 -11.05 7.11 -16.91
CA TYR A 521 -11.68 5.88 -16.41
C TYR A 521 -10.91 4.62 -16.82
N LYS A 522 -9.58 4.70 -16.75
CA LYS A 522 -8.68 3.57 -16.97
C LYS A 522 -7.85 3.31 -15.70
N TYR A 523 -7.37 2.10 -15.53
CA TYR A 523 -6.47 1.72 -14.44
C TYR A 523 -5.15 1.13 -14.94
N THR A 524 -5.02 0.90 -16.25
CA THR A 524 -3.83 0.32 -16.89
C THR A 524 -3.83 0.62 -18.39
N THR A 525 -2.67 0.52 -19.01
CA THR A 525 -2.47 0.50 -20.46
C THR A 525 -2.17 -0.93 -20.98
N LEU A 526 -2.14 -1.93 -20.10
CA LEU A 526 -1.85 -3.34 -20.39
C LEU A 526 -3.10 -4.10 -20.85
#